data_db0e022a23eeefdd35afca4d5dda86ce
#
_entry.id   db0e022a23eeefdd35afca4d5dda86ce
#
_cell.length_a   1.000
_cell.length_b   1.000
_cell.length_c   1.000
_cell.angle_alpha   90.00
_cell.angle_beta   90.00
_cell.angle_gamma   90.00
#
_symmetry.space_group_name_H-M   'P 1'
#
loop_
_entity.id
_entity.type
_entity.pdbx_description
1 polymer ?
#
loop_
_entity_poly.entity_id
_entity_poly.type
_entity_poly.pdbx_seq_one_letter_code
_entity_poly.pdbx_strand_id
1 'polypeptide(L)'
;MGIGDRAKTLTKKRTMKRTALRSIRVSTRPGRKSQGWLFAGPLTAPVALGRTGIKADKREGDGGTPRGRFRPLRLWWRADRLPRPRTLLPVRRIGPDDAWCEDPHDRRYNQPFRRSANEPGDRLRRGDNLYDMIIEIDHNARPRRAGRGSAVFIHVARPGFAPTAGCVALRPRDLKMVLGRMNSKTRILIQS
;
A
#
# COMPACT_ATOMS: atom_id res chain seq x y z
N MET A 1 -24.48 55.09 27.93
CA MET A 1 -24.81 53.71 27.46
C MET A 1 -23.77 53.30 26.43
N GLY A 2 -22.79 52.50 26.84
CA GLY A 2 -21.70 52.05 25.97
C GLY A 2 -22.00 50.66 25.47
N ILE A 3 -22.01 50.47 24.17
CA ILE A 3 -22.20 49.18 23.52
C ILE A 3 -20.80 48.64 23.23
N GLY A 4 -20.42 47.58 23.98
CA GLY A 4 -19.15 46.90 23.87
C GLY A 4 -19.08 46.04 22.60
N ASP A 5 -18.16 46.40 21.74
CA ASP A 5 -17.80 45.65 20.53
C ASP A 5 -16.94 44.44 20.91
N ARG A 6 -17.54 43.22 20.83
CA ARG A 6 -16.82 41.97 21.04
C ARG A 6 -16.11 41.56 19.73
N ALA A 7 -14.88 41.94 19.62
CA ALA A 7 -13.98 41.43 18.53
C ALA A 7 -13.88 39.92 18.63
N LYS A 8 -14.45 39.19 17.64
CA LYS A 8 -14.31 37.75 17.47
C LYS A 8 -12.90 37.46 16.93
N THR A 9 -12.01 37.03 17.79
CA THR A 9 -10.66 36.56 17.41
C THR A 9 -10.78 35.25 16.61
N LEU A 10 -10.72 35.34 15.30
CA LEU A 10 -10.64 34.19 14.39
C LEU A 10 -9.25 33.56 14.50
N THR A 11 -9.14 32.52 15.30
CA THR A 11 -7.92 31.72 15.39
C THR A 11 -7.68 30.99 14.06
N LYS A 12 -6.82 31.54 13.20
CA LYS A 12 -6.35 30.89 11.97
C LYS A 12 -5.70 29.56 12.35
N LYS A 13 -6.39 28.41 12.14
CA LYS A 13 -5.79 27.08 12.23
C LYS A 13 -4.63 27.01 11.24
N ARG A 14 -3.41 27.11 11.75
CA ARG A 14 -2.17 26.97 10.99
C ARG A 14 -2.08 25.53 10.48
N THR A 15 -2.51 25.28 9.24
CA THR A 15 -2.39 24.00 8.58
C THR A 15 -0.90 23.74 8.37
N MET A 16 -0.29 22.93 9.25
CA MET A 16 1.08 22.47 9.05
C MET A 16 1.18 21.73 7.72
N LYS A 17 1.90 22.30 6.76
CA LYS A 17 2.26 21.60 5.51
C LYS A 17 3.02 20.33 5.87
N ARG A 18 2.37 19.19 5.74
CA ARG A 18 3.01 17.89 5.97
C ARG A 18 4.06 17.68 4.89
N THR A 19 5.32 17.70 5.25
CA THR A 19 6.44 17.42 4.35
C THR A 19 6.30 16.01 3.79
N ALA A 20 6.40 15.88 2.48
CA ALA A 20 6.35 14.58 1.81
C ALA A 20 7.52 13.69 2.26
N LEU A 21 7.26 12.39 2.37
CA LEU A 21 8.28 11.40 2.70
C LEU A 21 9.24 11.22 1.53
N ARG A 22 10.54 11.38 1.77
CA ARG A 22 11.57 11.05 0.79
C ARG A 22 11.70 9.54 0.63
N SER A 23 11.68 8.81 1.75
CA SER A 23 11.78 7.36 1.76
C SER A 23 10.99 6.76 2.92
N ILE A 24 10.58 5.52 2.74
CA ILE A 24 10.14 4.60 3.78
C ILE A 24 11.03 3.35 3.71
N ARG A 25 11.29 2.75 4.86
CA ARG A 25 12.05 1.51 4.96
C ARG A 25 11.19 0.45 5.61
N VAL A 26 11.23 -0.76 5.05
CA VAL A 26 10.61 -1.96 5.61
C VAL A 26 11.71 -2.96 5.89
N SER A 27 11.73 -3.51 7.10
CA SER A 27 12.69 -4.55 7.49
C SER A 27 12.00 -5.65 8.26
N THR A 28 12.60 -6.84 8.27
CA THR A 28 12.15 -7.97 9.10
C THR A 28 12.34 -7.67 10.59
N ARG A 29 11.51 -8.29 11.41
CA ARG A 29 11.70 -8.35 12.87
C ARG A 29 12.61 -9.54 13.21
N PRO A 30 13.64 -9.40 14.05
CA PRO A 30 14.45 -10.51 14.51
C PRO A 30 13.59 -11.67 15.03
N GLY A 31 13.90 -12.90 14.61
CA GLY A 31 13.16 -14.12 14.97
C GLY A 31 11.77 -14.29 14.32
N ARG A 32 11.30 -13.35 13.50
CA ARG A 32 9.97 -13.41 12.86
C ARG A 32 10.00 -13.00 11.39
N LYS A 33 10.30 -13.94 10.51
CA LYS A 33 10.47 -13.69 9.07
C LYS A 33 9.25 -13.06 8.37
N SER A 34 8.03 -13.36 8.84
CA SER A 34 6.78 -12.85 8.24
C SER A 34 6.24 -11.58 8.91
N GLN A 35 6.98 -10.99 9.85
CA GLN A 35 6.63 -9.74 10.50
C GLN A 35 7.82 -8.79 10.46
N GLY A 36 7.54 -7.48 10.48
CA GLY A 36 8.59 -6.48 10.38
C GLY A 36 8.19 -5.13 10.92
N TRP A 37 8.99 -4.16 10.60
CA TRP A 37 8.78 -2.76 10.92
C TRP A 37 8.83 -1.92 9.66
N LEU A 38 7.95 -0.94 9.57
CA LEU A 38 8.01 0.13 8.58
C LEU A 38 8.43 1.42 9.30
N PHE A 39 9.42 2.10 8.74
CA PHE A 39 9.94 3.39 9.20
C PHE A 39 9.63 4.46 8.16
N ALA A 40 8.94 5.53 8.56
CA ALA A 40 8.49 6.60 7.67
C ALA A 40 8.62 7.98 8.34
N GLY A 41 9.83 8.55 8.37
CA GLY A 41 10.17 9.70 9.21
C GLY A 41 10.02 9.35 10.69
N PRO A 42 9.23 10.09 11.48
CA PRO A 42 9.03 9.78 12.89
C PRO A 42 8.08 8.60 13.16
N LEU A 43 7.40 8.08 12.12
CA LEU A 43 6.50 6.94 12.28
C LEU A 43 7.30 5.63 12.20
N THR A 44 7.15 4.81 13.24
CA THR A 44 7.50 3.39 13.23
C THR A 44 6.23 2.58 13.41
N ALA A 45 5.95 1.65 12.49
CA ALA A 45 4.74 0.84 12.50
C ALA A 45 5.06 -0.64 12.27
N PRO A 46 4.40 -1.58 12.97
CA PRO A 46 4.53 -2.99 12.68
C PRO A 46 3.89 -3.32 11.33
N VAL A 47 4.46 -4.30 10.63
CA VAL A 47 3.95 -4.79 9.34
C VAL A 47 3.90 -6.30 9.30
N ALA A 48 2.92 -6.84 8.56
CA ALA A 48 2.98 -8.20 8.08
C ALA A 48 3.73 -8.24 6.74
N LEU A 49 4.46 -9.31 6.54
CA LEU A 49 5.27 -9.60 5.35
C LEU A 49 4.85 -10.96 4.77
N GLY A 50 5.41 -11.31 3.63
CA GLY A 50 5.24 -12.61 3.03
C GLY A 50 5.59 -13.75 4.00
N ARG A 51 4.84 -14.87 3.92
CA ARG A 51 5.01 -16.03 4.82
C ARG A 51 6.43 -16.60 4.82
N THR A 52 7.18 -16.41 3.73
CA THR A 52 8.58 -16.87 3.62
C THR A 52 9.60 -15.77 3.88
N GLY A 53 9.16 -14.57 4.31
CA GLY A 53 10.01 -13.43 4.62
C GLY A 53 10.36 -12.56 3.42
N ILE A 54 11.43 -11.77 3.54
CA ILE A 54 11.94 -10.92 2.46
C ILE A 54 12.91 -11.73 1.60
N LYS A 55 12.71 -11.69 0.26
CA LYS A 55 13.49 -12.48 -0.70
C LYS A 55 14.21 -11.61 -1.74
N ALA A 56 15.47 -11.92 -1.98
CA ALA A 56 16.27 -11.27 -3.03
C ALA A 56 15.85 -11.72 -4.43
N ASP A 57 15.61 -13.03 -4.61
CA ASP A 57 15.17 -13.64 -5.86
C ASP A 57 13.67 -13.98 -5.73
N LYS A 58 12.83 -12.96 -5.91
CA LYS A 58 11.38 -13.10 -5.85
C LYS A 58 10.86 -13.91 -7.03
N ARG A 59 10.02 -14.93 -6.75
CA ARG A 59 9.32 -15.76 -7.72
C ARG A 59 7.81 -15.71 -7.50
N GLU A 60 7.05 -15.99 -8.57
CA GLU A 60 5.60 -16.13 -8.43
C GLU A 60 5.27 -17.28 -7.47
N GLY A 61 4.25 -17.10 -6.62
CA GLY A 61 3.80 -18.11 -5.67
C GLY A 61 4.73 -18.43 -4.49
N ASP A 62 5.95 -17.86 -4.40
CA ASP A 62 6.94 -18.18 -3.36
C ASP A 62 6.59 -17.67 -1.96
N GLY A 63 5.54 -16.85 -1.85
CA GLY A 63 5.07 -16.27 -0.60
C GLY A 63 6.04 -15.26 0.03
N GLY A 64 7.05 -14.78 -0.70
CA GLY A 64 8.06 -13.84 -0.22
C GLY A 64 7.75 -12.39 -0.57
N THR A 65 8.11 -11.48 0.31
CA THR A 65 8.13 -10.04 0.02
C THR A 65 9.43 -9.71 -0.73
N PRO A 66 9.38 -9.02 -1.89
CA PRO A 66 10.59 -8.76 -2.66
C PRO A 66 11.53 -7.79 -1.93
N ARG A 67 12.81 -8.12 -1.85
CA ARG A 67 13.87 -7.19 -1.46
C ARG A 67 14.14 -6.23 -2.60
N GLY A 68 14.27 -4.94 -2.28
CA GLY A 68 14.61 -3.97 -3.32
C GLY A 68 14.24 -2.53 -2.97
N ARG A 69 14.33 -1.70 -4.01
CA ARG A 69 13.93 -0.29 -3.98
C ARG A 69 12.78 -0.10 -4.95
N PHE A 70 11.67 0.39 -4.43
CA PHE A 70 10.44 0.55 -5.19
C PHE A 70 9.93 1.99 -5.11
N ARG A 71 8.96 2.32 -5.98
CA ARG A 71 8.19 3.57 -5.95
C ARG A 71 6.71 3.26 -5.87
N PRO A 72 5.94 4.07 -5.15
CA PRO A 72 4.49 3.98 -5.21
C PRO A 72 4.01 4.55 -6.55
N LEU A 73 3.09 3.85 -7.20
CA LEU A 73 2.53 4.25 -8.49
C LEU A 73 1.19 4.97 -8.30
N ARG A 74 0.26 4.37 -7.53
CA ARG A 74 -1.06 4.92 -7.25
C ARG A 74 -1.68 4.30 -6.01
N LEU A 75 -2.74 4.94 -5.54
CA LEU A 75 -3.66 4.39 -4.55
C LEU A 75 -4.90 3.84 -5.27
N TRP A 76 -5.25 2.59 -4.97
CA TRP A 76 -6.55 2.01 -5.24
C TRP A 76 -7.35 2.02 -3.95
N TRP A 77 -8.65 2.39 -4.00
CA TRP A 77 -9.45 2.46 -2.79
C TRP A 77 -10.91 2.09 -3.02
N ARG A 78 -11.52 1.50 -1.98
CA ARG A 78 -12.94 1.11 -1.91
C ARG A 78 -13.79 2.35 -1.59
N ALA A 79 -14.26 3.02 -2.64
CA ALA A 79 -15.09 4.21 -2.51
C ALA A 79 -16.47 3.94 -1.91
N ASP A 80 -16.91 2.69 -1.96
CA ASP A 80 -18.14 2.19 -1.35
C ASP A 80 -18.02 1.95 0.16
N ARG A 81 -16.80 1.93 0.72
CA ARG A 81 -16.53 1.69 2.15
C ARG A 81 -15.87 2.85 2.86
N LEU A 82 -15.06 3.61 2.15
CA LEU A 82 -14.25 4.66 2.74
C LEU A 82 -14.39 5.97 1.98
N PRO A 83 -14.40 7.12 2.67
CA PRO A 83 -14.23 8.41 2.02
C PRO A 83 -12.87 8.46 1.32
N ARG A 84 -12.74 9.31 0.30
CA ARG A 84 -11.49 9.45 -0.46
C ARG A 84 -10.31 9.75 0.47
N PRO A 85 -9.29 8.87 0.53
CA PRO A 85 -8.12 9.10 1.37
C PRO A 85 -7.31 10.32 0.92
N ARG A 86 -6.75 11.05 1.89
CA ARG A 86 -5.82 12.14 1.61
C ARG A 86 -4.48 11.54 1.17
N THR A 87 -4.02 11.88 -0.04
CA THR A 87 -2.74 11.42 -0.59
C THR A 87 -2.28 12.35 -1.71
N LEU A 88 -0.97 12.34 -1.99
CA LEU A 88 -0.35 13.00 -3.15
C LEU A 88 -0.13 12.00 -4.32
N LEU A 89 -0.56 10.74 -4.17
CA LEU A 89 -0.53 9.75 -5.24
C LEU A 89 -1.73 9.90 -6.16
N PRO A 90 -1.63 9.51 -7.43
CA PRO A 90 -2.80 9.27 -8.28
C PRO A 90 -3.75 8.28 -7.59
N VAL A 91 -5.05 8.52 -7.68
CA VAL A 91 -6.07 7.73 -6.96
C VAL A 91 -7.02 7.08 -7.97
N ARG A 92 -7.28 5.79 -7.81
CA ARG A 92 -8.25 5.03 -8.60
C ARG A 92 -9.25 4.32 -7.67
N ARG A 93 -10.53 4.42 -8.00
CA ARG A 93 -11.59 3.64 -7.33
C ARG A 93 -11.49 2.18 -7.74
N ILE A 94 -11.73 1.29 -6.80
CA ILE A 94 -11.87 -0.14 -7.08
C ILE A 94 -13.32 -0.39 -7.51
N GLY A 95 -13.49 -0.80 -8.76
CA GLY A 95 -14.79 -1.23 -9.33
C GLY A 95 -15.13 -2.68 -8.99
N PRO A 96 -16.33 -3.13 -9.31
CA PRO A 96 -16.81 -4.49 -9.01
C PRO A 96 -15.96 -5.58 -9.68
N ASP A 97 -15.48 -5.32 -10.89
CA ASP A 97 -14.78 -6.29 -11.73
C ASP A 97 -13.27 -6.06 -11.80
N ASP A 98 -12.75 -5.09 -11.05
CA ASP A 98 -11.31 -4.85 -11.04
C ASP A 98 -10.58 -6.03 -10.39
N ALA A 99 -9.60 -6.58 -11.12
CA ALA A 99 -8.74 -7.66 -10.70
C ALA A 99 -7.30 -7.41 -11.13
N TRP A 100 -6.38 -8.21 -10.59
CA TRP A 100 -4.97 -8.22 -10.97
C TRP A 100 -4.61 -9.56 -11.59
N CYS A 101 -3.93 -9.54 -12.74
CA CYS A 101 -3.51 -10.76 -13.41
C CYS A 101 -2.26 -11.33 -12.76
N GLU A 102 -2.36 -12.57 -12.29
CA GLU A 102 -1.27 -13.29 -11.62
C GLU A 102 -0.75 -14.47 -12.47
N ASP A 103 -1.35 -14.73 -13.64
CA ASP A 103 -0.93 -15.79 -14.55
C ASP A 103 0.31 -15.37 -15.35
N PRO A 104 1.47 -16.04 -15.15
CA PRO A 104 2.70 -15.72 -15.88
C PRO A 104 2.61 -15.95 -17.40
N HIS A 105 1.63 -16.72 -17.88
CA HIS A 105 1.41 -17.01 -19.30
C HIS A 105 0.47 -16.00 -19.98
N ASP A 106 -0.22 -15.15 -19.20
CA ASP A 106 -1.08 -14.10 -19.73
C ASP A 106 -0.27 -12.85 -20.06
N ARG A 107 -0.51 -12.24 -21.22
CA ARG A 107 0.12 -10.96 -21.61
C ARG A 107 -0.17 -9.81 -20.64
N ARG A 108 -1.24 -9.92 -19.86
CA ARG A 108 -1.61 -8.98 -18.80
C ARG A 108 -0.90 -9.26 -17.46
N TYR A 109 -0.04 -10.29 -17.39
CA TYR A 109 0.66 -10.63 -16.14
C TYR A 109 1.15 -9.40 -15.39
N ASN A 110 0.92 -9.37 -14.08
CA ASN A 110 1.22 -8.26 -13.19
C ASN A 110 0.63 -6.92 -13.64
N GLN A 111 -0.60 -6.94 -14.15
CA GLN A 111 -1.39 -5.74 -14.49
C GLN A 111 -2.82 -5.83 -13.99
N PRO A 112 -3.45 -4.66 -13.74
CA PRO A 112 -4.88 -4.62 -13.48
C PRO A 112 -5.67 -4.88 -14.79
N PHE A 113 -6.80 -5.56 -14.66
CA PHE A 113 -7.73 -5.79 -15.76
C PHE A 113 -9.18 -5.82 -15.26
N ARG A 114 -10.13 -5.73 -16.19
CA ARG A 114 -11.57 -5.93 -15.93
C ARG A 114 -11.86 -7.41 -16.14
N ARG A 115 -12.24 -8.06 -15.06
CA ARG A 115 -12.48 -9.49 -15.00
C ARG A 115 -13.90 -9.84 -15.41
N SER A 116 -14.09 -10.83 -16.26
CA SER A 116 -15.38 -11.49 -16.46
C SER A 116 -15.71 -12.46 -15.31
N ALA A 117 -16.95 -13.00 -15.27
CA ALA A 117 -17.43 -13.76 -14.11
C ALA A 117 -16.51 -14.91 -13.68
N ASN A 118 -16.03 -15.72 -14.65
CA ASN A 118 -15.24 -16.93 -14.41
C ASN A 118 -13.74 -16.77 -14.70
N GLU A 119 -13.29 -15.56 -15.00
CA GLU A 119 -11.87 -15.31 -15.33
C GLU A 119 -11.03 -15.33 -14.06
N PRO A 120 -9.85 -16.03 -14.04
CA PRO A 120 -8.95 -16.04 -12.89
C PRO A 120 -8.29 -14.68 -12.66
N GLY A 121 -7.81 -14.45 -11.43
CA GLY A 121 -7.10 -13.25 -11.03
C GLY A 121 -7.42 -12.82 -9.60
N ASP A 122 -6.54 -12.05 -8.99
CA ASP A 122 -6.73 -11.50 -7.64
C ASP A 122 -7.77 -10.37 -7.67
N ARG A 123 -8.95 -10.63 -7.15
CA ARG A 123 -10.05 -9.65 -7.09
C ARG A 123 -9.67 -8.49 -6.18
N LEU A 124 -9.67 -7.26 -6.73
CA LEU A 124 -9.38 -6.09 -5.91
C LEU A 124 -10.59 -5.70 -5.03
N ARG A 125 -11.82 -5.96 -5.49
CA ARG A 125 -13.05 -5.78 -4.69
C ARG A 125 -13.35 -7.02 -3.86
N ARG A 126 -12.65 -7.11 -2.73
CA ARG A 126 -12.77 -8.23 -1.78
C ARG A 126 -13.94 -8.05 -0.82
N GLY A 127 -14.44 -9.17 -0.26
CA GLY A 127 -15.42 -9.18 0.83
C GLY A 127 -14.83 -8.75 2.18
N ASP A 128 -13.55 -9.05 2.42
CA ASP A 128 -12.79 -8.57 3.58
C ASP A 128 -12.31 -7.11 3.37
N ASN A 129 -11.65 -6.55 4.39
CA ASN A 129 -11.17 -5.17 4.38
C ASN A 129 -9.71 -5.01 3.91
N LEU A 130 -9.04 -6.10 3.50
CA LEU A 130 -7.61 -6.08 3.20
C LEU A 130 -7.27 -5.12 2.06
N TYR A 131 -8.15 -5.03 1.06
CA TYR A 131 -7.99 -4.17 -0.10
C TYR A 131 -8.86 -2.91 -0.07
N ASP A 132 -9.29 -2.48 1.11
CA ASP A 132 -9.98 -1.19 1.23
C ASP A 132 -9.09 -0.02 0.79
N MET A 133 -7.77 -0.18 0.95
CA MET A 133 -6.71 0.70 0.45
C MET A 133 -5.53 -0.14 -0.02
N ILE A 134 -5.12 0.03 -1.27
CA ILE A 134 -3.95 -0.62 -1.87
C ILE A 134 -3.02 0.44 -2.42
N ILE A 135 -1.78 0.49 -1.96
CA ILE A 135 -0.71 1.26 -2.62
C ILE A 135 -0.03 0.30 -3.59
N GLU A 136 -0.22 0.54 -4.87
CA GLU A 136 0.50 -0.14 -5.94
C GLU A 136 1.95 0.34 -5.97
N ILE A 137 2.89 -0.60 -6.02
CA ILE A 137 4.32 -0.32 -6.15
C ILE A 137 4.86 -0.84 -7.48
N ASP A 138 6.00 -0.31 -7.92
CA ASP A 138 6.59 -0.63 -9.23
C ASP A 138 7.37 -1.97 -9.28
N HIS A 139 7.09 -2.89 -8.33
CA HIS A 139 7.67 -4.23 -8.38
C HIS A 139 7.30 -4.94 -9.68
N ASN A 140 8.30 -5.44 -10.41
CA ASN A 140 8.13 -6.15 -11.68
C ASN A 140 7.21 -5.42 -12.68
N ALA A 141 7.23 -4.08 -12.69
CA ALA A 141 6.33 -3.29 -13.52
C ALA A 141 6.95 -2.95 -14.90
N ARG A 142 8.24 -2.57 -14.92
CA ARG A 142 8.95 -2.16 -16.14
C ARG A 142 10.46 -2.43 -16.01
N PRO A 143 11.02 -3.39 -16.79
CA PRO A 143 10.30 -4.34 -17.63
C PRO A 143 9.59 -5.41 -16.79
N ARG A 144 8.41 -5.85 -17.24
CA ARG A 144 7.74 -7.00 -16.64
C ARG A 144 8.39 -8.29 -17.12
N ARG A 145 8.56 -9.22 -16.18
CA ARG A 145 9.12 -10.54 -16.44
C ARG A 145 8.19 -11.60 -15.86
N ALA A 146 7.77 -12.55 -16.69
CA ALA A 146 6.94 -13.68 -16.28
C ALA A 146 7.59 -14.43 -15.11
N GLY A 147 6.79 -14.84 -14.13
CA GLY A 147 7.25 -15.62 -12.98
C GLY A 147 8.09 -14.87 -11.93
N ARG A 148 8.29 -13.54 -12.07
CA ARG A 148 9.09 -12.74 -11.12
C ARG A 148 8.25 -12.04 -10.04
N GLY A 149 7.04 -12.49 -9.86
CA GLY A 149 6.08 -12.01 -8.86
C GLY A 149 5.14 -10.95 -9.40
N SER A 150 3.88 -11.10 -9.04
CA SER A 150 2.76 -10.22 -9.36
C SER A 150 2.05 -9.75 -8.10
N ALA A 151 1.13 -8.80 -8.23
CA ALA A 151 0.24 -8.34 -7.16
C ALA A 151 0.96 -8.00 -5.84
N VAL A 152 2.16 -7.42 -5.90
CA VAL A 152 2.89 -6.99 -4.70
C VAL A 152 2.49 -5.57 -4.34
N PHE A 153 1.76 -5.43 -3.25
CA PHE A 153 1.16 -4.18 -2.79
C PHE A 153 1.56 -3.83 -1.36
N ILE A 154 1.22 -2.59 -0.96
CA ILE A 154 1.12 -2.21 0.45
C ILE A 154 -0.38 -2.03 0.75
N HIS A 155 -0.93 -2.82 1.69
CA HIS A 155 -2.37 -2.87 1.97
C HIS A 155 -2.71 -2.99 3.46
N VAL A 156 -3.98 -3.20 3.80
CA VAL A 156 -4.43 -3.36 5.19
C VAL A 156 -4.06 -4.75 5.72
N ALA A 157 -3.51 -4.82 6.93
CA ALA A 157 -3.13 -6.07 7.58
C ALA A 157 -4.32 -6.83 8.13
N ARG A 158 -4.23 -8.16 8.15
CA ARG A 158 -5.11 -9.01 8.94
C ARG A 158 -4.88 -8.78 10.45
N PRO A 159 -5.87 -9.06 11.30
CA PRO A 159 -5.67 -9.10 12.74
C PRO A 159 -4.44 -9.95 13.10
N GLY A 160 -3.68 -9.54 14.13
CA GLY A 160 -2.47 -10.24 14.56
C GLY A 160 -1.29 -10.19 13.58
N PHE A 161 -1.38 -9.42 12.48
CA PHE A 161 -0.35 -9.39 11.42
C PHE A 161 -0.05 -10.77 10.85
N ALA A 162 -1.11 -11.54 10.56
CA ALA A 162 -0.98 -12.82 9.86
C ALA A 162 -0.21 -12.63 8.53
N PRO A 163 0.61 -13.63 8.11
CA PRO A 163 1.46 -13.52 6.94
C PRO A 163 0.69 -13.22 5.66
N THR A 164 1.32 -12.50 4.73
CA THR A 164 0.81 -12.25 3.37
C THR A 164 1.36 -13.26 2.37
N ALA A 165 0.89 -13.20 1.13
CA ALA A 165 1.46 -13.96 0.00
C ALA A 165 2.71 -13.26 -0.61
N GLY A 166 3.09 -12.08 -0.11
CA GLY A 166 4.25 -11.32 -0.59
C GLY A 166 4.12 -9.81 -0.41
N CYS A 167 2.93 -9.33 -0.11
CA CYS A 167 2.66 -7.91 0.14
C CYS A 167 3.24 -7.45 1.49
N VAL A 168 3.29 -6.13 1.66
CA VAL A 168 3.52 -5.47 2.96
C VAL A 168 2.17 -5.01 3.49
N ALA A 169 1.79 -5.41 4.71
CA ALA A 169 0.48 -5.03 5.23
C ALA A 169 0.59 -4.29 6.57
N LEU A 170 -0.20 -3.20 6.72
CA LEU A 170 -0.23 -2.31 7.88
C LEU A 170 -1.62 -2.23 8.49
N ARG A 171 -1.69 -1.80 9.75
CA ARG A 171 -2.97 -1.38 10.33
C ARG A 171 -3.57 -0.24 9.49
N PRO A 172 -4.90 -0.13 9.39
CA PRO A 172 -5.56 0.93 8.62
C PRO A 172 -5.10 2.34 8.99
N ARG A 173 -4.89 2.60 10.29
CA ARG A 173 -4.42 3.88 10.81
C ARG A 173 -3.01 4.21 10.28
N ASP A 174 -2.09 3.25 10.40
CA ASP A 174 -0.69 3.44 10.01
C ASP A 174 -0.56 3.61 8.50
N LEU A 175 -1.32 2.82 7.73
CA LEU A 175 -1.40 2.93 6.27
C LEU A 175 -1.89 4.33 5.85
N LYS A 176 -2.94 4.86 6.48
CA LYS A 176 -3.44 6.23 6.23
C LYS A 176 -2.39 7.30 6.56
N MET A 177 -1.62 7.12 7.66
CA MET A 177 -0.58 8.06 8.05
C MET A 177 0.57 8.11 7.03
N VAL A 178 1.03 6.95 6.56
CA VAL A 178 2.06 6.84 5.50
C VAL A 178 1.54 7.43 4.20
N LEU A 179 0.36 7.01 3.77
CA LEU A 179 -0.28 7.43 2.53
C LEU A 179 -0.45 8.96 2.44
N GLY A 180 -0.84 9.61 3.53
CA GLY A 180 -1.04 11.06 3.60
C GLY A 180 0.25 11.89 3.44
N ARG A 181 1.41 11.25 3.40
CA ARG A 181 2.74 11.88 3.21
C ARG A 181 3.52 11.30 2.05
N MET A 182 3.00 10.26 1.39
CA MET A 182 3.64 9.58 0.26
C MET A 182 3.28 10.28 -1.06
N ASN A 183 4.26 10.41 -1.95
CA ASN A 183 4.08 10.86 -3.33
C ASN A 183 4.84 9.94 -4.30
N SER A 184 4.71 10.14 -5.61
CA SER A 184 5.35 9.31 -6.64
C SER A 184 6.89 9.32 -6.62
N LYS A 185 7.52 10.28 -5.91
CA LYS A 185 8.98 10.36 -5.73
C LYS A 185 9.46 9.64 -4.46
N THR A 186 8.56 9.25 -3.57
CA THR A 186 8.90 8.51 -2.35
C THR A 186 9.58 7.19 -2.71
N ARG A 187 10.69 6.89 -2.08
CA ARG A 187 11.39 5.60 -2.26
C ARG A 187 10.95 4.63 -1.18
N ILE A 188 10.64 3.40 -1.60
CA ILE A 188 10.27 2.31 -0.70
C ILE A 188 11.43 1.33 -0.68
N LEU A 189 12.13 1.23 0.45
CA LEU A 189 13.22 0.27 0.68
C LEU A 189 12.67 -0.92 1.43
N ILE A 190 12.78 -2.12 0.84
CA ILE A 190 12.47 -3.39 1.50
C ILE A 190 13.77 -4.18 1.63
N GLN A 191 14.16 -4.46 2.85
CA GLN A 191 15.44 -5.10 3.15
C GLN A 191 15.33 -6.03 4.38
N SER A 192 16.09 -7.10 4.40
CA SER A 192 16.26 -8.01 5.56
C SER A 192 17.32 -7.48 6.48
#